data_9515bcc6628e66ebe675440115ccc12f
#
_entry.id   9515bcc6628e66ebe675440115ccc12f
#
_cell.length_a   1.000
_cell.length_b   1.000
_cell.length_c   1.000
_cell.angle_alpha   90.00
_cell.angle_beta   90.00
_cell.angle_gamma   90.00
#
_symmetry.space_group_name_H-M   'P 1'
#
loop_
_entity.id
_entity.type
_entity.pdbx_description
1 polymer ?
#
loop_
_entity_poly.entity_id
_entity_poly.type
_entity_poly.pdbx_seq_one_letter_code
_entity_poly.pdbx_strand_id
1 'polypeptide(L)'
;MRHFSSFSGHSILVGMLMAAIVMTPGCSLFVPKQQSVSIRSNDPMAKILVDNTEVGTGSTSVMLDRTKSHTVVAKSASGRSGAVAIQRKISGYGIADIVGGVFLLVPLLGLLGPGFWELEPTDVNVIIE
;
A
#
# COMPACT_ATOMS: atom_id res chain seq x y z
N MET A 1 -20.82 56.39 -15.55
CA MET A 1 -19.72 55.69 -16.25
C MET A 1 -19.42 54.40 -15.52
N ARG A 2 -19.76 53.26 -16.10
CA ARG A 2 -19.49 51.94 -15.50
C ARG A 2 -18.15 51.48 -16.04
N HIS A 3 -17.12 51.46 -15.19
CA HIS A 3 -15.87 50.76 -15.49
C HIS A 3 -16.14 49.25 -15.50
N PHE A 4 -16.35 48.69 -16.66
CA PHE A 4 -16.20 47.27 -16.89
C PHE A 4 -14.71 46.98 -16.83
N SER A 5 -14.22 46.55 -15.67
CA SER A 5 -12.86 45.97 -15.60
C SER A 5 -12.86 44.71 -16.43
N SER A 6 -12.11 44.72 -17.52
CA SER A 6 -11.77 43.56 -18.31
C SER A 6 -11.03 42.57 -17.41
N PHE A 7 -11.75 41.64 -16.82
CA PHE A 7 -11.17 40.51 -16.15
C PHE A 7 -10.47 39.67 -17.24
N SER A 8 -9.17 39.80 -17.31
CA SER A 8 -8.36 39.12 -18.31
C SER A 8 -8.67 37.63 -18.26
N GLY A 9 -9.06 37.01 -19.38
CA GLY A 9 -9.35 35.58 -19.49
C GLY A 9 -8.25 34.67 -18.94
N HIS A 10 -7.02 35.20 -18.88
CA HIS A 10 -5.87 34.56 -18.25
C HIS A 10 -6.05 34.34 -16.74
N SER A 11 -6.62 35.31 -16.02
CA SER A 11 -6.85 35.18 -14.56
C SER A 11 -7.91 34.13 -14.24
N ILE A 12 -8.93 34.00 -15.08
CA ILE A 12 -9.97 32.97 -14.94
C ILE A 12 -9.39 31.58 -15.25
N LEU A 13 -8.57 31.49 -16.30
CA LEU A 13 -7.93 30.23 -16.70
C LEU A 13 -6.96 29.74 -15.61
N VAL A 14 -6.15 30.65 -15.06
CA VAL A 14 -5.22 30.33 -13.96
C VAL A 14 -5.97 29.93 -12.70
N GLY A 15 -7.07 30.61 -12.36
CA GLY A 15 -7.92 30.24 -11.23
C GLY A 15 -8.58 28.87 -11.38
N MET A 16 -9.04 28.55 -12.58
CA MET A 16 -9.62 27.24 -12.89
C MET A 16 -8.58 26.12 -12.84
N LEU A 17 -7.36 26.38 -13.34
CA LEU A 17 -6.26 25.42 -13.29
C LEU A 17 -5.82 25.16 -11.85
N MET A 18 -5.69 26.20 -11.03
CA MET A 18 -5.37 26.07 -9.61
C MET A 18 -6.44 25.31 -8.83
N ALA A 19 -7.74 25.56 -9.11
CA ALA A 19 -8.83 24.83 -8.48
C ALA A 19 -8.82 23.35 -8.86
N ALA A 20 -8.49 22.99 -10.10
CA ALA A 20 -8.38 21.60 -10.55
C ALA A 20 -7.24 20.85 -9.84
N ILE A 21 -6.11 21.51 -9.57
CA ILE A 21 -4.96 20.92 -8.87
C ILE A 21 -5.27 20.65 -7.39
N VAL A 22 -6.02 21.52 -6.73
CA VAL A 22 -6.42 21.37 -5.32
C VAL A 22 -7.40 20.21 -5.12
N MET A 23 -8.15 19.84 -6.17
CA MET A 23 -9.16 18.77 -6.12
C MET A 23 -8.59 17.37 -6.43
N THR A 24 -7.28 17.23 -6.69
CA THR A 24 -6.66 15.90 -6.89
C THR A 24 -6.17 15.35 -5.55
N PRO A 25 -6.95 14.49 -4.88
CA PRO A 25 -6.45 13.78 -3.70
C PRO A 25 -5.27 12.88 -4.12
N GLY A 26 -4.28 12.75 -3.26
CA GLY A 26 -3.11 11.91 -3.52
C GLY A 26 -3.51 10.49 -3.92
N CYS A 27 -2.84 9.93 -4.92
CA CYS A 27 -3.16 8.62 -5.49
C CYS A 27 -3.21 7.50 -4.45
N SER A 28 -2.39 7.59 -3.40
CA SER A 28 -2.29 6.59 -2.34
C SER A 28 -3.49 6.54 -1.40
N LEU A 29 -4.33 7.59 -1.35
CA LEU A 29 -5.54 7.61 -0.49
C LEU A 29 -6.64 6.67 -0.99
N PHE A 30 -6.67 6.37 -2.30
CA PHE A 30 -7.69 5.49 -2.89
C PHE A 30 -7.28 4.02 -2.94
N VAL A 31 -6.05 3.69 -2.56
CA VAL A 31 -5.56 2.31 -2.55
C VAL A 31 -6.11 1.58 -1.32
N PRO A 32 -6.61 0.34 -1.47
CA PRO A 32 -7.09 -0.44 -0.34
C PRO A 32 -6.02 -0.61 0.75
N LYS A 33 -6.45 -0.54 2.00
CA LYS A 33 -5.58 -0.71 3.17
C LYS A 33 -4.95 -2.09 3.26
N GLN A 34 -5.60 -3.08 2.65
CA GLN A 34 -5.18 -4.47 2.67
C GLN A 34 -4.62 -4.90 1.31
N GLN A 35 -3.67 -5.81 1.35
CA GLN A 35 -3.04 -6.43 0.19
C GLN A 35 -3.13 -7.95 0.30
N SER A 36 -3.49 -8.60 -0.79
CA SER A 36 -3.47 -10.06 -0.87
C SER A 36 -2.03 -10.57 -0.93
N VAL A 37 -1.72 -11.51 -0.07
CA VAL A 37 -0.42 -12.19 -0.02
C VAL A 37 -0.67 -13.70 -0.12
N SER A 38 -0.02 -14.34 -1.08
CA SER A 38 -0.04 -15.78 -1.26
C SER A 38 1.07 -16.42 -0.44
N ILE A 39 0.70 -17.38 0.41
CA ILE A 39 1.64 -18.08 1.28
C ILE A 39 1.61 -19.56 0.91
N ARG A 40 2.78 -20.15 0.70
CA ARG A 40 2.96 -21.57 0.40
C ARG A 40 4.00 -22.16 1.31
N SER A 41 3.78 -23.42 1.72
CA SER A 41 4.77 -24.23 2.45
C SER A 41 5.21 -25.39 1.58
N ASN A 42 6.43 -25.85 1.78
CA ASN A 42 6.92 -27.09 1.19
C ASN A 42 6.24 -28.35 1.78
N ASP A 43 5.58 -28.22 2.93
CA ASP A 43 4.76 -29.29 3.54
C ASP A 43 3.26 -28.95 3.37
N PRO A 44 2.47 -29.72 2.58
CA PRO A 44 1.07 -29.44 2.33
C PRO A 44 0.19 -29.59 3.58
N MET A 45 0.67 -30.24 4.63
CA MET A 45 -0.04 -30.42 5.90
C MET A 45 0.39 -29.42 6.98
N ALA A 46 1.37 -28.57 6.68
CA ALA A 46 1.84 -27.58 7.63
C ALA A 46 0.77 -26.51 7.91
N LYS A 47 0.59 -26.19 9.17
CA LYS A 47 -0.25 -25.07 9.60
C LYS A 47 0.47 -23.75 9.34
N ILE A 48 -0.20 -22.85 8.66
CA ILE A 48 0.31 -21.50 8.35
C ILE A 48 -0.28 -20.53 9.36
N LEU A 49 0.62 -19.83 10.06
CA LEU A 49 0.28 -18.77 11.00
C LEU A 49 0.82 -17.44 10.48
N VAL A 50 0.00 -16.40 10.57
CA VAL A 50 0.40 -15.01 10.34
C VAL A 50 0.20 -14.26 11.65
N ASP A 51 1.27 -13.64 12.16
CA ASP A 51 1.28 -12.93 13.44
C ASP A 51 0.69 -13.77 14.59
N ASN A 52 1.05 -15.05 14.65
CA ASN A 52 0.54 -16.04 15.61
C ASN A 52 -0.92 -16.50 15.42
N THR A 53 -1.61 -16.03 14.39
CA THR A 53 -2.98 -16.45 14.06
C THR A 53 -2.94 -17.49 12.95
N GLU A 54 -3.55 -18.65 13.15
CA GLU A 54 -3.67 -19.70 12.13
C GLU A 54 -4.60 -19.23 11.01
N VAL A 55 -4.08 -19.21 9.78
CA VAL A 55 -4.80 -18.70 8.58
C VAL A 55 -5.06 -19.78 7.55
N GLY A 56 -4.45 -20.94 7.67
CA GLY A 56 -4.65 -22.06 6.75
C GLY A 56 -3.60 -23.15 6.86
N THR A 57 -3.61 -24.09 5.92
CA THR A 57 -2.66 -25.21 5.83
C THR A 57 -2.09 -25.33 4.43
N GLY A 58 -0.80 -25.67 4.32
CA GLY A 58 -0.08 -25.92 3.08
C GLY A 58 0.06 -24.71 2.16
N SER A 59 -1.06 -24.20 1.67
CA SER A 59 -1.12 -23.01 0.81
C SER A 59 -2.37 -22.21 1.12
N THR A 60 -2.21 -20.90 1.27
CA THR A 60 -3.33 -19.99 1.58
C THR A 60 -3.07 -18.59 1.02
N SER A 61 -4.11 -17.81 0.81
CA SER A 61 -4.02 -16.40 0.45
C SER A 61 -4.76 -15.59 1.51
N VAL A 62 -4.09 -14.59 2.05
CA VAL A 62 -4.62 -13.75 3.12
C VAL A 62 -4.52 -12.27 2.77
N MET A 63 -5.48 -11.50 3.28
CA MET A 63 -5.45 -10.04 3.16
C MET A 63 -4.73 -9.45 4.36
N LEU A 64 -3.59 -8.83 4.14
CA LEU A 64 -2.74 -8.24 5.18
C LEU A 64 -2.72 -6.72 5.09
N ASP A 65 -2.60 -6.06 6.24
CA ASP A 65 -2.53 -4.61 6.34
C ASP A 65 -1.18 -4.09 5.80
N ARG A 66 -1.22 -3.28 4.74
CA ARG A 66 -0.02 -2.71 4.10
C ARG A 66 0.82 -1.83 5.00
N THR A 67 0.21 -1.27 6.04
CA THR A 67 0.88 -0.31 6.92
C THR A 67 1.75 -0.96 7.98
N LYS A 68 1.72 -2.31 8.08
CA LYS A 68 2.45 -3.09 9.08
C LYS A 68 3.31 -4.16 8.41
N SER A 69 4.40 -4.54 9.08
CA SER A 69 5.15 -5.74 8.74
C SER A 69 4.49 -6.95 9.41
N HIS A 70 4.54 -8.11 8.74
CA HIS A 70 3.92 -9.34 9.21
C HIS A 70 4.95 -10.47 9.29
N THR A 71 4.72 -11.43 10.17
CA THR A 71 5.55 -12.63 10.27
C THR A 71 4.71 -13.84 9.93
N VAL A 72 5.17 -14.61 8.94
CA VAL A 72 4.56 -15.87 8.53
C VAL A 72 5.37 -17.02 9.11
N VAL A 73 4.70 -17.94 9.78
CA VAL A 73 5.31 -19.16 10.33
C VAL A 73 4.54 -20.36 9.79
N ALA A 74 5.22 -21.31 9.20
CA ALA A 74 4.66 -22.62 8.88
C ALA A 74 5.15 -23.66 9.88
N LYS A 75 4.22 -24.43 10.47
CA LYS A 75 4.52 -25.49 11.44
C LYS A 75 4.04 -26.85 10.91
N SER A 76 4.94 -27.77 10.78
CA SER A 76 4.63 -29.17 10.44
C SER A 76 4.07 -29.93 11.65
N ALA A 77 3.32 -30.98 11.41
CA ALA A 77 2.87 -31.93 12.44
C ALA A 77 4.02 -32.62 13.16
N SER A 78 5.20 -32.70 12.53
CA SER A 78 6.44 -33.23 13.13
C SER A 78 7.13 -32.30 14.13
N GLY A 79 6.58 -31.11 14.34
CA GLY A 79 7.15 -30.08 15.24
C GLY A 79 8.21 -29.17 14.60
N ARG A 80 8.56 -29.41 13.34
CA ARG A 80 9.46 -28.54 12.58
C ARG A 80 8.74 -27.27 12.14
N SER A 81 9.46 -26.17 11.99
CA SER A 81 8.86 -24.90 11.57
C SER A 81 9.82 -24.10 10.71
N GLY A 82 9.25 -23.31 9.82
CA GLY A 82 9.95 -22.28 9.06
C GLY A 82 9.26 -20.92 9.27
N ALA A 83 10.01 -19.84 9.18
CA ALA A 83 9.49 -18.49 9.33
C ALA A 83 10.01 -17.55 8.24
N VAL A 84 9.14 -16.67 7.74
CA VAL A 84 9.46 -15.62 6.77
C VAL A 84 8.84 -14.32 7.22
N ALA A 85 9.60 -13.23 7.21
CA ALA A 85 9.09 -11.90 7.49
C ALA A 85 8.64 -11.22 6.18
N ILE A 86 7.45 -10.65 6.20
CA ILE A 86 6.92 -9.79 5.15
C ILE A 86 7.11 -8.36 5.62
N GLN A 87 7.89 -7.59 4.87
CA GLN A 87 8.20 -6.21 5.23
C GLN A 87 7.35 -5.24 4.40
N ARG A 88 7.05 -4.10 4.98
CA ARG A 88 6.47 -2.98 4.25
C ARG A 88 7.56 -2.19 3.55
N LYS A 89 7.32 -1.77 2.33
CA LYS A 89 8.17 -0.81 1.60
C LYS A 89 7.31 0.31 1.00
N ILE A 90 7.94 1.34 0.49
CA ILE A 90 7.25 2.43 -0.18
C ILE A 90 6.72 1.91 -1.52
N SER A 91 5.41 2.06 -1.76
CA SER A 91 4.78 1.65 -3.02
C SER A 91 5.11 2.62 -4.16
N GLY A 92 4.86 2.20 -5.41
CA GLY A 92 4.96 3.09 -6.57
C GLY A 92 4.06 4.32 -6.47
N TYR A 93 2.87 4.18 -5.86
CA TYR A 93 1.97 5.31 -5.57
C TYR A 93 2.57 6.26 -4.54
N GLY A 94 3.24 5.73 -3.50
CA GLY A 94 3.94 6.54 -2.51
C GLY A 94 5.10 7.34 -3.11
N ILE A 95 5.84 6.76 -4.05
CA ILE A 95 6.90 7.46 -4.78
C ILE A 95 6.31 8.60 -5.62
N ALA A 96 5.19 8.36 -6.31
CA ALA A 96 4.49 9.39 -7.09
C ALA A 96 4.01 10.54 -6.21
N ASP A 97 3.50 10.25 -5.01
CA ASP A 97 3.08 11.26 -4.03
C ASP A 97 4.26 12.09 -3.51
N ILE A 98 5.43 11.47 -3.28
CA ILE A 98 6.66 12.20 -2.91
C ILE A 98 7.08 13.16 -4.02
N VAL A 99 7.18 12.67 -5.25
CA VAL A 99 7.59 13.50 -6.40
C VAL A 99 6.59 14.63 -6.63
N GLY A 100 5.29 14.36 -6.59
CA GLY A 100 4.24 15.39 -6.71
C GLY A 100 4.26 16.37 -5.55
N GLY A 101 4.53 15.89 -4.33
CA GLY A 101 4.57 16.70 -3.11
C GLY A 101 5.67 17.74 -3.09
N VAL A 102 6.83 17.45 -3.70
CA VAL A 102 7.94 18.42 -3.84
C VAL A 102 7.49 19.64 -4.65
N PHE A 103 6.58 19.45 -5.62
CA PHE A 103 6.12 20.55 -6.47
C PHE A 103 4.86 21.26 -5.95
N LEU A 104 3.99 20.58 -5.23
CA LEU A 104 2.63 21.04 -4.95
C LEU A 104 2.20 20.99 -3.47
N LEU A 105 2.97 20.41 -2.57
CA LEU A 105 2.71 20.23 -1.13
C LEU A 105 1.44 19.40 -0.80
N VAL A 106 0.39 19.47 -1.60
CA VAL A 106 -0.90 18.79 -1.40
C VAL A 106 -0.77 17.25 -1.44
N PRO A 107 -0.05 16.64 -2.40
CA PRO A 107 0.15 15.18 -2.43
C PRO A 107 0.86 14.60 -1.22
N LEU A 108 1.55 15.41 -0.40
CA LEU A 108 2.18 14.94 0.84
C LEU A 108 1.18 14.33 1.84
N LEU A 109 -0.10 14.68 1.74
CA LEU A 109 -1.16 14.03 2.52
C LEU A 109 -1.29 12.53 2.18
N GLY A 110 -0.89 12.14 0.98
CA GLY A 110 -0.83 10.74 0.56
C GLY A 110 0.11 9.87 1.40
N LEU A 111 1.16 10.45 2.00
CA LEU A 111 2.09 9.78 2.90
C LEU A 111 1.39 9.13 4.11
N LEU A 112 0.24 9.66 4.50
CA LEU A 112 -0.59 9.15 5.59
C LEU A 112 -1.54 8.06 5.12
N GLY A 113 -1.68 7.86 3.81
CA GLY A 113 -2.58 6.88 3.21
C GLY A 113 -2.01 5.45 3.18
N PRO A 114 -2.86 4.43 3.21
CA PRO A 114 -2.44 3.02 3.15
C PRO A 114 -1.74 2.66 1.84
N GLY A 115 -2.04 3.36 0.75
CA GLY A 115 -1.44 3.14 -0.56
C GLY A 115 0.01 3.58 -0.69
N PHE A 116 0.52 4.36 0.27
CA PHE A 116 1.93 4.72 0.33
C PHE A 116 2.83 3.50 0.59
N TRP A 117 2.30 2.50 1.29
CA TRP A 117 3.01 1.30 1.68
C TRP A 117 2.60 0.10 0.83
N GLU A 118 3.53 -0.80 0.63
CA GLU A 118 3.35 -2.07 -0.05
C GLU A 118 4.05 -3.17 0.74
N LEU A 119 3.43 -4.36 0.76
CA LEU A 119 4.03 -5.54 1.38
C LEU A 119 4.87 -6.29 0.36
N GLU A 120 6.06 -6.69 0.77
CA GLU A 120 6.98 -7.49 -0.03
C GLU A 120 7.66 -8.55 0.84
N PRO A 121 7.76 -9.79 0.36
CA PRO A 121 7.21 -10.33 -0.89
C PRO A 121 5.69 -10.59 -0.84
N THR A 122 5.03 -10.54 -2.01
CA THR A 122 3.59 -10.89 -2.16
C THR A 122 3.37 -12.39 -2.32
N ASP A 123 4.40 -13.11 -2.77
CA ASP A 123 4.45 -14.57 -2.84
C ASP A 123 5.49 -15.08 -1.85
N VAL A 124 5.02 -15.70 -0.79
CA VAL A 124 5.85 -16.18 0.31
C VAL A 124 5.97 -17.69 0.25
N ASN A 125 7.18 -18.19 0.12
CA ASN A 125 7.49 -19.61 0.17
C ASN A 125 8.18 -19.91 1.49
N VAL A 126 7.50 -20.61 2.40
CA VAL A 126 8.04 -20.97 3.71
C VAL A 126 8.62 -22.38 3.63
N ILE A 127 9.93 -22.49 3.78
CA ILE A 127 10.64 -23.77 3.82
C ILE A 127 10.71 -24.21 5.28
N ILE A 128 10.23 -25.41 5.55
CA ILE A 128 10.31 -26.10 6.84
C ILE A 128 11.53 -27.02 6.79
N GLU A 129 12.49 -26.78 7.66
CA GLU A 129 13.69 -27.58 7.84
C GLU A 129 13.60 -28.56 9.02
#